data_d900f57df0e9a08d0881b60492678a40
#
_entry.id   d900f57df0e9a08d0881b60492678a40
#
_cell.length_a   1.000
_cell.length_b   1.000
_cell.length_c   1.000
_cell.angle_alpha   90.00
_cell.angle_beta   90.00
_cell.angle_gamma   90.00
#
_symmetry.space_group_name_H-M   'P 1'
#
loop_
_entity.id
_entity.type
_entity.pdbx_description
1 polymer ?
#
loop_
_entity_poly.entity_id
_entity_poly.type
_entity_poly.pdbx_seq_one_letter_code
_entity_poly.pdbx_strand_id
1 'polypeptide(L)'
;MKEIFRPEWNCGRYHKEESKSHALLYNLIEGMAYFFEEESADIVGAILRFPKNAQIPLQALVESTANEFTEEEIVEFCNELISVGLLTEGLLTQSVIKENRKIIGELRKKQSIEIQKTVQERLPFQQNDAEDTYMDIIEKYRIPFVVMFELTYSCNEKCVHCFNPGAARNENEKSTRTEREEIDILHYEKLLNDLQQIGVVKIILTGGDPFVKKDIWKLIEMIYERDFALDIYTNGLALLGRVEKLAKFYPRSVGLSVYSANEEIHDSITRVKGSLKKTLLVAKDFADNGVPIYFKCPIMNHNATSYYTVSELAKQYGATPQIDITLTDSVDGDTAITEQLQVDGELLEIILRDPNIPLYVGKEAPNYGSQEKDKNQAFCGAGTVLMNITPEGDVTPCNSFPTQFGNLKDKSFIEIWNNSKSLDVWQHTVIADYEECGTHERCGFCNRCPGQSFIEHGTPLKASTANCYSANARMNLAKKLIKGNDPLNGNSLEDRLENFKAVPIEKI
;
A
#
# COMPACT_ATOMS: atom_id res chain seq x y z
N MET A 1 -7.39 12.01 40.38
CA MET A 1 -7.78 11.65 39.02
C MET A 1 -6.50 11.43 38.21
N LYS A 2 -6.43 10.35 37.43
CA LYS A 2 -5.32 10.10 36.53
C LYS A 2 -5.36 11.15 35.40
N GLU A 3 -4.21 11.72 35.07
CA GLU A 3 -4.14 12.65 33.92
C GLU A 3 -4.05 11.83 32.65
N ILE A 4 -4.99 12.05 31.73
CA ILE A 4 -5.11 11.33 30.44
C ILE A 4 -4.51 12.20 29.33
N PHE A 5 -3.68 11.61 28.50
CA PHE A 5 -3.00 12.28 27.38
C PHE A 5 -3.25 11.58 26.07
N ARG A 6 -3.37 12.37 25.00
CA ARG A 6 -3.33 11.88 23.64
C ARG A 6 -1.89 11.63 23.21
N PRO A 7 -1.47 10.38 22.93
CA PRO A 7 -0.07 10.10 22.58
C PRO A 7 0.31 10.57 21.17
N GLU A 8 1.61 10.74 20.92
CA GLU A 8 2.16 11.17 19.62
C GLU A 8 1.87 10.18 18.47
N TRP A 9 1.75 8.89 18.79
CA TRP A 9 1.62 7.81 17.81
C TRP A 9 0.18 7.49 17.44
N ASN A 10 -0.77 8.25 17.94
CA ASN A 10 -2.16 8.03 17.59
C ASN A 10 -2.57 8.98 16.45
N CYS A 11 -3.27 8.44 15.48
CA CYS A 11 -3.92 9.21 14.43
C CYS A 11 -5.23 8.53 14.04
N GLY A 12 -6.10 9.23 13.35
CA GLY A 12 -7.38 8.64 12.95
C GLY A 12 -8.34 9.62 12.33
N ARG A 13 -9.55 9.13 12.10
CA ARG A 13 -10.67 9.91 11.56
C ARG A 13 -11.95 9.61 12.31
N TYR A 14 -12.74 10.64 12.38
CA TYR A 14 -14.12 10.60 12.88
C TYR A 14 -15.05 11.07 11.76
N HIS A 15 -16.12 10.32 11.55
CA HIS A 15 -17.16 10.63 10.59
C HIS A 15 -18.52 10.56 11.27
N LYS A 16 -19.35 11.59 11.03
CA LYS A 16 -20.72 11.63 11.54
C LYS A 16 -21.65 12.07 10.44
N GLU A 17 -22.69 11.28 10.22
CA GLU A 17 -23.77 11.63 9.31
C GLU A 17 -25.11 11.31 9.94
N GLU A 18 -26.00 12.30 9.96
CA GLU A 18 -27.29 12.25 10.67
C GLU A 18 -27.11 11.86 12.15
N SER A 19 -27.56 10.65 12.52
CA SER A 19 -27.47 10.12 13.89
C SER A 19 -26.40 9.06 14.07
N LYS A 20 -25.61 8.74 13.02
CA LYS A 20 -24.60 7.68 13.06
C LYS A 20 -23.21 8.28 13.11
N SER A 21 -22.45 7.84 14.09
CA SER A 21 -21.03 8.22 14.27
C SER A 21 -20.13 7.01 14.10
N HIS A 22 -19.01 7.20 13.42
CA HIS A 22 -18.00 6.18 13.19
C HIS A 22 -16.61 6.78 13.38
N ALA A 23 -15.70 6.04 13.98
CA ALA A 23 -14.31 6.48 14.12
C ALA A 23 -13.34 5.33 13.89
N LEU A 24 -12.19 5.67 13.31
CA LEU A 24 -11.03 4.79 13.18
C LEU A 24 -9.85 5.45 13.86
N LEU A 25 -9.22 4.75 14.81
CA LEU A 25 -8.08 5.24 15.56
C LEU A 25 -6.93 4.24 15.50
N TYR A 26 -5.75 4.72 15.17
CA TYR A 26 -4.53 3.91 15.07
C TYR A 26 -3.65 4.03 16.31
N ASN A 27 -3.12 2.89 16.77
CA ASN A 27 -1.90 2.82 17.54
C ASN A 27 -0.75 2.50 16.57
N LEU A 28 -0.04 3.54 16.09
CA LEU A 28 0.99 3.41 15.07
C LEU A 28 2.28 2.73 15.58
N ILE A 29 2.49 2.65 16.90
CA ILE A 29 3.61 1.90 17.47
C ILE A 29 3.35 0.40 17.30
N GLU A 30 2.17 -0.07 17.65
CA GLU A 30 1.79 -1.49 17.53
C GLU A 30 1.40 -1.86 16.11
N GLY A 31 0.98 -0.88 15.29
CA GLY A 31 0.50 -1.07 13.93
C GLY A 31 -0.94 -1.58 13.88
N MET A 32 -1.71 -1.30 14.93
CA MET A 32 -3.10 -1.73 15.09
C MET A 32 -4.05 -0.56 14.82
N ALA A 33 -5.21 -0.86 14.22
CA ALA A 33 -6.33 0.06 14.10
C ALA A 33 -7.53 -0.46 14.89
N TYR A 34 -8.33 0.45 15.41
CA TYR A 34 -9.51 0.20 16.22
C TYR A 34 -10.68 0.97 15.64
N PHE A 35 -11.78 0.27 15.45
CA PHE A 35 -13.03 0.83 14.93
C PHE A 35 -14.01 1.08 16.07
N PHE A 36 -14.72 2.20 16.00
CA PHE A 36 -15.69 2.64 17.00
C PHE A 36 -16.96 3.11 16.30
N GLU A 37 -18.11 2.87 16.93
CA GLU A 37 -19.43 3.27 16.45
C GLU A 37 -20.17 4.05 17.52
N GLU A 38 -21.18 4.82 17.08
CA GLU A 38 -22.12 5.53 17.93
C GLU A 38 -21.40 6.42 18.97
N GLU A 39 -21.78 6.34 20.23
CA GLU A 39 -21.28 7.20 21.31
C GLU A 39 -19.77 6.99 21.54
N SER A 40 -19.28 5.77 21.40
CA SER A 40 -17.83 5.49 21.50
C SER A 40 -17.03 6.21 20.41
N ALA A 41 -17.62 6.33 19.21
CA ALA A 41 -17.04 7.12 18.13
C ALA A 41 -17.08 8.63 18.46
N ASP A 42 -18.13 9.14 19.08
CA ASP A 42 -18.24 10.54 19.49
C ASP A 42 -17.15 10.91 20.53
N ILE A 43 -16.86 10.01 21.47
CA ILE A 43 -15.76 10.18 22.44
C ILE A 43 -14.41 10.20 21.71
N VAL A 44 -14.17 9.24 20.80
CA VAL A 44 -12.93 9.21 19.98
C VAL A 44 -12.82 10.47 19.12
N GLY A 45 -13.93 10.95 18.53
CA GLY A 45 -13.99 12.20 17.79
C GLY A 45 -13.58 13.41 18.66
N ALA A 46 -13.99 13.43 19.93
CA ALA A 46 -13.57 14.46 20.88
C ALA A 46 -12.06 14.35 21.19
N ILE A 47 -11.54 13.15 21.40
CA ILE A 47 -10.10 12.90 21.61
C ILE A 47 -9.27 13.45 20.44
N LEU A 48 -9.71 13.20 19.20
CA LEU A 48 -9.00 13.64 17.99
C LEU A 48 -8.93 15.17 17.82
N ARG A 49 -9.77 15.94 18.53
CA ARG A 49 -9.71 17.42 18.52
C ARG A 49 -8.55 17.98 19.35
N PHE A 50 -8.03 17.19 20.30
CA PHE A 50 -6.87 17.60 21.09
C PHE A 50 -5.57 17.39 20.33
N PRO A 51 -4.59 18.30 20.41
CA PRO A 51 -3.27 18.08 19.86
C PRO A 51 -2.60 16.82 20.45
N LYS A 52 -1.70 16.23 19.70
CA LYS A 52 -0.83 15.16 20.21
C LYS A 52 -0.03 15.67 21.42
N ASN A 53 0.19 14.81 22.40
CA ASN A 53 0.78 15.12 23.70
C ASN A 53 -0.03 16.12 24.57
N ALA A 54 -1.24 16.46 24.19
CA ALA A 54 -2.07 17.28 25.05
C ALA A 54 -2.76 16.45 26.12
N GLN A 55 -2.92 17.04 27.32
CA GLN A 55 -3.79 16.52 28.34
C GLN A 55 -5.25 16.69 27.89
N ILE A 56 -6.05 15.65 28.07
CA ILE A 56 -7.46 15.62 27.71
C ILE A 56 -8.27 15.85 28.99
N PRO A 57 -9.01 16.99 29.12
CA PRO A 57 -9.92 17.18 30.23
C PRO A 57 -11.08 16.20 30.16
N LEU A 58 -11.33 15.45 31.23
CA LEU A 58 -12.42 14.47 31.30
C LEU A 58 -13.79 15.13 31.03
N GLN A 59 -14.00 16.32 31.53
CA GLN A 59 -15.21 17.11 31.28
C GLN A 59 -15.51 17.34 29.80
N ALA A 60 -14.46 17.53 28.97
CA ALA A 60 -14.64 17.72 27.53
C ALA A 60 -15.11 16.44 26.83
N LEU A 61 -14.75 15.26 27.34
CA LEU A 61 -15.24 13.98 26.83
C LEU A 61 -16.71 13.75 27.26
N VAL A 62 -17.08 14.05 28.49
CA VAL A 62 -18.47 13.97 28.95
C VAL A 62 -19.36 14.88 28.11
N GLU A 63 -18.95 16.12 27.86
CA GLU A 63 -19.70 17.07 27.04
C GLU A 63 -19.84 16.61 25.58
N SER A 64 -18.87 15.83 25.05
CA SER A 64 -18.90 15.31 23.67
C SER A 64 -20.05 14.32 23.43
N THR A 65 -20.54 13.66 24.47
CA THR A 65 -21.63 12.68 24.41
C THR A 65 -22.97 13.31 24.82
N ALA A 66 -23.09 14.64 24.75
CA ALA A 66 -24.29 15.39 25.21
C ALA A 66 -24.72 15.04 26.65
N ASN A 67 -23.76 14.61 27.49
CA ASN A 67 -23.93 14.14 28.85
C ASN A 67 -24.80 12.84 28.97
N GLU A 68 -24.82 12.02 27.92
CA GLU A 68 -25.47 10.70 27.95
C GLU A 68 -24.70 9.71 28.82
N PHE A 69 -23.38 9.90 28.98
CA PHE A 69 -22.50 9.10 29.83
C PHE A 69 -22.07 9.85 31.08
N THR A 70 -22.00 9.11 32.17
CA THR A 70 -21.47 9.60 33.44
C THR A 70 -19.94 9.73 33.36
N GLU A 71 -19.35 10.52 34.25
CA GLU A 71 -17.88 10.63 34.36
C GLU A 71 -17.23 9.27 34.64
N GLU A 72 -17.89 8.39 35.38
CA GLU A 72 -17.40 7.05 35.72
C GLU A 72 -17.31 6.16 34.47
N GLU A 73 -18.34 6.15 33.63
CA GLU A 73 -18.36 5.39 32.35
C GLU A 73 -17.30 5.90 31.36
N ILE A 74 -17.11 7.22 31.26
CA ILE A 74 -16.05 7.81 30.44
C ILE A 74 -14.65 7.41 30.95
N VAL A 75 -14.43 7.38 32.27
CA VAL A 75 -13.18 6.93 32.88
C VAL A 75 -12.93 5.46 32.58
N GLU A 76 -13.93 4.60 32.63
CA GLU A 76 -13.82 3.18 32.29
C GLU A 76 -13.41 3.02 30.83
N PHE A 77 -14.08 3.68 29.90
CA PHE A 77 -13.72 3.68 28.48
C PHE A 77 -12.29 4.20 28.22
N CYS A 78 -11.90 5.30 28.87
CA CYS A 78 -10.51 5.80 28.77
C CYS A 78 -9.48 4.78 29.28
N ASN A 79 -9.78 4.04 30.35
CA ASN A 79 -8.91 2.98 30.84
C ASN A 79 -8.75 1.84 29.82
N GLU A 80 -9.82 1.48 29.10
CA GLU A 80 -9.72 0.53 27.99
C GLU A 80 -8.81 1.07 26.88
N LEU A 81 -8.97 2.33 26.47
CA LEU A 81 -8.10 2.96 25.48
C LEU A 81 -6.64 3.04 25.94
N ILE A 82 -6.38 3.23 27.22
CA ILE A 82 -5.03 3.21 27.80
C ILE A 82 -4.44 1.78 27.73
N SER A 83 -5.26 0.75 28.01
CA SER A 83 -4.81 -0.64 28.00
C SER A 83 -4.30 -1.10 26.62
N VAL A 84 -4.83 -0.51 25.55
CA VAL A 84 -4.43 -0.79 24.17
C VAL A 84 -3.54 0.32 23.56
N GLY A 85 -3.01 1.22 24.39
CA GLY A 85 -2.05 2.25 23.99
C GLY A 85 -2.59 3.36 23.09
N LEU A 86 -3.92 3.51 23.00
CA LEU A 86 -4.58 4.60 22.29
C LEU A 86 -4.63 5.90 23.10
N LEU A 87 -4.52 5.81 24.41
CA LEU A 87 -4.30 6.91 25.34
C LEU A 87 -3.13 6.57 26.28
N THR A 88 -2.63 7.54 27.02
CA THR A 88 -1.61 7.32 28.05
C THR A 88 -1.99 7.98 29.37
N GLU A 89 -1.56 7.33 30.48
CA GLU A 89 -1.62 7.90 31.80
C GLU A 89 -0.34 8.71 32.05
N GLY A 90 -0.46 10.02 31.94
CA GLY A 90 0.70 10.91 32.00
C GLY A 90 1.47 11.05 30.67
N LEU A 91 2.29 12.08 30.60
CA LEU A 91 3.12 12.36 29.43
C LEU A 91 4.35 11.44 29.44
N LEU A 92 4.53 10.65 28.36
CA LEU A 92 5.71 9.79 28.23
C LEU A 92 6.92 10.58 27.73
N THR A 93 8.09 10.28 28.28
CA THR A 93 9.34 10.86 27.82
C THR A 93 9.82 10.22 26.53
N GLN A 94 10.57 10.95 25.70
CA GLN A 94 11.12 10.43 24.44
C GLN A 94 12.02 9.19 24.65
N SER A 95 12.66 9.05 25.83
CA SER A 95 13.46 7.86 26.16
C SER A 95 12.58 6.62 26.33
N VAL A 96 11.44 6.74 27.00
CA VAL A 96 10.48 5.64 27.19
C VAL A 96 9.87 5.26 25.85
N ILE A 97 9.50 6.22 25.01
CA ILE A 97 8.95 5.99 23.67
C ILE A 97 9.97 5.25 22.79
N LYS A 98 11.25 5.66 22.83
CA LYS A 98 12.33 5.01 22.06
C LYS A 98 12.55 3.58 22.51
N GLU A 99 12.52 3.30 23.82
CA GLU A 99 12.66 1.94 24.35
C GLU A 99 11.47 1.07 23.95
N ASN A 100 10.24 1.56 24.05
CA ASN A 100 9.04 0.84 23.61
C ASN A 100 9.12 0.47 22.13
N ARG A 101 9.53 1.41 21.26
CA ARG A 101 9.73 1.13 19.82
C ARG A 101 10.73 0.00 19.58
N LYS A 102 11.85 0.02 20.31
CA LYS A 102 12.86 -1.03 20.20
C LYS A 102 12.30 -2.40 20.60
N ILE A 103 11.58 -2.47 21.72
CA ILE A 103 10.92 -3.70 22.18
C ILE A 103 9.96 -4.23 21.11
N ILE A 104 9.14 -3.36 20.52
CA ILE A 104 8.19 -3.74 19.48
C ILE A 104 8.92 -4.20 18.20
N GLY A 105 10.01 -3.54 17.82
CA GLY A 105 10.85 -3.98 16.70
C GLY A 105 11.39 -5.41 16.91
N GLU A 106 11.85 -5.74 18.12
CA GLU A 106 12.30 -7.09 18.47
C GLU A 106 11.15 -8.11 18.47
N LEU A 107 9.95 -7.72 18.93
CA LEU A 107 8.76 -8.59 18.89
C LEU A 107 8.35 -8.87 17.44
N ARG A 108 8.36 -7.88 16.55
CA ARG A 108 8.06 -8.07 15.12
C ARG A 108 9.04 -9.03 14.44
N LYS A 109 10.33 -8.94 14.75
CA LYS A 109 11.32 -9.91 14.24
C LYS A 109 10.98 -11.33 14.68
N LYS A 110 10.58 -11.54 15.94
CA LYS A 110 10.17 -12.85 16.46
C LYS A 110 8.88 -13.34 15.80
N GLN A 111 7.87 -12.49 15.68
CA GLN A 111 6.60 -12.82 15.03
C GLN A 111 6.77 -13.17 13.55
N SER A 112 7.61 -12.45 12.81
CA SER A 112 7.93 -12.77 11.42
C SER A 112 8.50 -14.18 11.27
N ILE A 113 9.28 -14.66 12.24
CA ILE A 113 9.81 -16.02 12.25
C ILE A 113 8.71 -17.05 12.58
N GLU A 114 7.78 -16.73 13.49
CA GLU A 114 6.68 -17.61 13.90
C GLU A 114 5.58 -17.70 12.84
N ILE A 115 5.16 -16.57 12.27
CA ILE A 115 4.16 -16.51 11.21
C ILE A 115 4.61 -17.36 10.01
N GLN A 116 5.88 -17.33 9.64
CA GLN A 116 6.35 -18.16 8.54
C GLN A 116 6.48 -19.64 8.87
N LYS A 117 6.60 -20.03 10.14
CA LYS A 117 6.48 -21.43 10.57
C LYS A 117 5.03 -21.93 10.48
N THR A 118 4.06 -21.05 10.67
CA THR A 118 2.61 -21.35 10.63
C THR A 118 1.97 -21.13 9.25
N VAL A 119 2.63 -20.52 8.29
CA VAL A 119 2.11 -20.30 6.91
C VAL A 119 1.98 -21.60 6.11
N GLN A 120 2.48 -22.73 6.61
CA GLN A 120 2.04 -24.04 6.11
C GLN A 120 0.54 -24.33 6.41
N GLU A 121 -0.03 -23.66 7.41
CA GLU A 121 -1.47 -23.60 7.67
C GLU A 121 -1.88 -22.14 7.47
N ARG A 122 -2.47 -21.83 6.31
CA ARG A 122 -2.96 -20.50 5.96
C ARG A 122 -3.77 -19.90 7.11
N LEU A 123 -3.17 -19.00 7.84
CA LEU A 123 -3.96 -17.88 8.36
C LEU A 123 -4.18 -16.93 7.17
N PRO A 124 -5.44 -16.61 6.84
CA PRO A 124 -5.67 -15.46 5.96
C PRO A 124 -4.85 -14.31 6.53
N PHE A 125 -4.24 -13.47 5.66
CA PHE A 125 -3.75 -12.17 6.07
C PHE A 125 -4.72 -11.71 7.15
N GLN A 126 -4.23 -11.38 8.34
CA GLN A 126 -5.03 -10.62 9.27
C GLN A 126 -5.19 -9.27 8.59
N GLN A 127 -6.17 -9.22 7.70
CA GLN A 127 -6.80 -8.01 7.25
C GLN A 127 -7.16 -7.30 8.56
N ASN A 128 -6.84 -6.04 8.65
CA ASN A 128 -7.21 -5.28 9.83
C ASN A 128 -8.72 -5.05 9.73
N ASP A 129 -9.52 -5.96 10.28
CA ASP A 129 -10.99 -5.94 10.20
C ASP A 129 -11.55 -4.55 10.49
N ALA A 130 -10.87 -3.77 11.34
CA ALA A 130 -11.24 -2.40 11.69
C ALA A 130 -11.07 -1.42 10.50
N GLU A 131 -9.97 -1.53 9.73
CA GLU A 131 -9.77 -0.70 8.52
C GLU A 131 -10.83 -1.05 7.48
N ASP A 132 -11.04 -2.34 7.23
CA ASP A 132 -12.00 -2.81 6.21
C ASP A 132 -13.43 -2.42 6.58
N THR A 133 -13.83 -2.61 7.85
CA THR A 133 -15.16 -2.20 8.33
C THR A 133 -15.39 -0.70 8.16
N TYR A 134 -14.41 0.12 8.55
CA TYR A 134 -14.51 1.57 8.39
C TYR A 134 -14.52 1.98 6.91
N MET A 135 -13.71 1.35 6.08
CA MET A 135 -13.66 1.59 4.64
C MET A 135 -15.00 1.30 3.96
N ASP A 136 -15.63 0.15 4.27
CA ASP A 136 -16.95 -0.23 3.74
C ASP A 136 -18.04 0.78 4.13
N ILE A 137 -17.89 1.43 5.28
CA ILE A 137 -18.83 2.45 5.76
C ILE A 137 -18.63 3.75 4.98
N ILE A 138 -17.41 4.27 4.93
CA ILE A 138 -17.15 5.57 4.31
C ILE A 138 -17.27 5.54 2.77
N GLU A 139 -17.13 4.37 2.14
CA GLU A 139 -17.39 4.19 0.72
C GLU A 139 -18.84 4.56 0.37
N LYS A 140 -19.81 4.20 1.25
CA LYS A 140 -21.23 4.56 1.09
C LYS A 140 -21.46 6.07 1.09
N TYR A 141 -20.59 6.82 1.76
CA TYR A 141 -20.61 8.29 1.81
C TYR A 141 -19.72 8.93 0.75
N ARG A 142 -19.18 8.13 -0.19
CA ARG A 142 -18.26 8.60 -1.24
C ARG A 142 -17.06 9.34 -0.66
N ILE A 143 -16.41 8.76 0.35
CA ILE A 143 -15.17 9.28 0.94
C ILE A 143 -14.03 8.36 0.52
N PRO A 144 -12.99 8.85 -0.16
CA PRO A 144 -11.82 8.02 -0.46
C PRO A 144 -11.07 7.68 0.83
N PHE A 145 -10.78 6.40 1.04
CA PHE A 145 -10.05 5.95 2.23
C PHE A 145 -8.56 6.33 2.17
N VAL A 146 -7.97 6.22 0.97
CA VAL A 146 -6.54 6.47 0.76
C VAL A 146 -6.29 7.37 -0.45
N VAL A 147 -5.36 8.31 -0.31
CA VAL A 147 -4.86 9.11 -1.44
C VAL A 147 -3.35 8.93 -1.55
N MET A 148 -2.91 8.51 -2.74
CA MET A 148 -1.51 8.34 -3.08
C MET A 148 -0.95 9.63 -3.68
N PHE A 149 0.22 10.06 -3.25
CA PHE A 149 0.94 11.19 -3.80
C PHE A 149 2.21 10.70 -4.50
N GLU A 150 2.24 10.79 -5.82
CA GLU A 150 3.47 10.68 -6.58
C GLU A 150 4.16 12.06 -6.53
N LEU A 151 5.13 12.21 -5.63
CA LEU A 151 5.68 13.52 -5.31
C LEU A 151 6.59 14.09 -6.41
N THR A 152 7.25 13.20 -7.13
CA THR A 152 8.19 13.51 -8.21
C THR A 152 8.44 12.25 -9.02
N TYR A 153 8.77 12.39 -10.28
CA TYR A 153 9.28 11.25 -11.07
C TYR A 153 10.81 11.17 -11.06
N SER A 154 11.50 12.10 -10.40
CA SER A 154 12.94 12.00 -10.15
C SER A 154 13.25 10.85 -9.19
N CYS A 155 14.31 10.09 -9.46
CA CYS A 155 14.75 8.96 -8.65
C CYS A 155 16.27 8.86 -8.64
N ASN A 156 16.83 8.30 -7.59
CA ASN A 156 18.24 7.99 -7.44
C ASN A 156 18.60 6.56 -7.93
N GLU A 157 17.62 5.82 -8.47
CA GLU A 157 17.76 4.55 -9.18
C GLU A 157 17.21 4.63 -10.60
N LYS A 158 17.51 3.62 -11.43
CA LYS A 158 17.08 3.50 -12.82
C LYS A 158 16.57 2.09 -13.11
N CYS A 159 15.58 1.65 -12.31
CA CYS A 159 15.09 0.28 -12.36
C CYS A 159 14.56 -0.10 -13.74
N VAL A 160 14.91 -1.33 -14.20
CA VAL A 160 14.52 -1.86 -15.51
C VAL A 160 13.01 -1.95 -15.71
N HIS A 161 12.25 -2.12 -14.64
CA HIS A 161 10.78 -2.25 -14.61
C HIS A 161 10.05 -0.96 -14.23
N CYS A 162 10.75 0.18 -14.26
CA CYS A 162 10.15 1.45 -13.85
C CYS A 162 9.00 1.84 -14.79
N PHE A 163 7.78 1.90 -14.27
CA PHE A 163 6.58 2.26 -15.04
C PHE A 163 6.27 3.76 -15.04
N ASN A 164 7.06 4.56 -14.32
CA ASN A 164 6.91 6.02 -14.34
C ASN A 164 7.14 6.57 -15.75
N PRO A 165 6.37 7.60 -16.17
CA PRO A 165 6.45 8.13 -17.52
C PRO A 165 7.85 8.65 -17.84
N GLY A 166 8.33 8.37 -19.07
CA GLY A 166 9.63 8.82 -19.57
C GLY A 166 10.84 8.30 -18.79
N ALA A 167 10.70 7.20 -18.04
CA ALA A 167 11.83 6.58 -17.35
C ALA A 167 12.81 5.96 -18.36
N ALA A 168 14.13 6.21 -18.20
CA ALA A 168 15.16 5.49 -18.94
C ALA A 168 15.29 4.07 -18.37
N ARG A 169 14.94 3.03 -19.17
CA ARG A 169 14.90 1.62 -18.74
C ARG A 169 16.08 0.80 -19.25
N ASN A 170 16.90 1.36 -20.15
CA ASN A 170 18.14 0.76 -20.63
C ASN A 170 19.29 1.77 -20.61
N GLU A 171 20.55 1.31 -20.67
CA GLU A 171 21.74 2.16 -20.56
C GLU A 171 21.87 3.21 -21.68
N ASN A 172 21.34 2.90 -22.87
CA ASN A 172 21.41 3.76 -24.04
C ASN A 172 20.23 4.72 -24.15
N GLU A 173 19.22 4.56 -23.32
CA GLU A 173 18.01 5.37 -23.31
C GLU A 173 18.22 6.63 -22.46
N LYS A 174 17.83 7.76 -23.03
CA LYS A 174 17.73 9.00 -22.26
C LYS A 174 16.30 9.13 -21.73
N SER A 175 16.17 9.56 -20.49
CA SER A 175 14.85 9.91 -19.97
C SER A 175 14.20 10.92 -20.92
N THR A 176 13.00 10.61 -21.36
CA THR A 176 12.15 11.51 -22.17
C THR A 176 11.19 12.32 -21.29
N ARG A 177 11.36 12.26 -19.97
CA ARG A 177 10.55 13.04 -19.03
C ARG A 177 10.58 14.50 -19.44
N THR A 178 9.42 15.02 -19.84
CA THR A 178 9.23 16.45 -19.99
C THR A 178 9.25 17.06 -18.60
N GLU A 179 10.03 18.12 -18.40
CA GLU A 179 9.98 18.93 -17.19
C GLU A 179 8.65 19.69 -17.17
N ARG A 180 7.59 19.00 -16.75
CA ARG A 180 6.36 19.69 -16.34
C ARG A 180 6.61 20.24 -14.94
N GLU A 181 6.07 21.40 -14.70
CA GLU A 181 6.17 22.03 -13.37
C GLU A 181 5.41 21.21 -12.34
N GLU A 182 6.14 20.64 -11.39
CA GLU A 182 5.56 19.94 -10.25
C GLU A 182 4.80 20.91 -9.33
N ILE A 183 3.74 20.43 -8.68
CA ILE A 183 3.05 21.22 -7.66
C ILE A 183 3.97 21.44 -6.46
N ASP A 184 3.85 22.62 -5.87
CA ASP A 184 4.64 23.05 -4.73
C ASP A 184 4.01 22.67 -3.38
N ILE A 185 4.71 23.02 -2.30
CA ILE A 185 4.27 22.70 -0.95
C ILE A 185 2.94 23.39 -0.56
N LEU A 186 2.60 24.54 -1.17
CA LEU A 186 1.35 25.24 -0.90
C LEU A 186 0.15 24.52 -1.52
N HIS A 187 0.34 23.87 -2.67
CA HIS A 187 -0.69 23.00 -3.25
C HIS A 187 -0.94 21.78 -2.37
N TYR A 188 0.13 21.15 -1.84
CA TYR A 188 -0.02 20.04 -0.89
C TYR A 188 -0.72 20.46 0.41
N GLU A 189 -0.44 21.66 0.92
CA GLU A 189 -1.11 22.17 2.11
C GLU A 189 -2.62 22.31 1.90
N LYS A 190 -3.04 22.89 0.77
CA LYS A 190 -4.46 23.00 0.40
C LYS A 190 -5.09 21.62 0.22
N LEU A 191 -4.40 20.74 -0.52
CA LEU A 191 -4.85 19.36 -0.73
C LEU A 191 -5.07 18.63 0.60
N LEU A 192 -4.12 18.69 1.52
CA LEU A 192 -4.25 18.04 2.84
C LEU A 192 -5.42 18.59 3.66
N ASN A 193 -5.71 19.90 3.56
CA ASN A 193 -6.89 20.49 4.19
C ASN A 193 -8.19 19.96 3.57
N ASP A 194 -8.26 19.87 2.24
CA ASP A 194 -9.40 19.29 1.53
C ASP A 194 -9.62 17.81 1.94
N LEU A 195 -8.55 17.01 1.94
CA LEU A 195 -8.60 15.59 2.29
C LEU A 195 -9.00 15.37 3.76
N GLN A 196 -8.53 16.22 4.67
CA GLN A 196 -8.93 16.18 6.07
C GLN A 196 -10.42 16.53 6.22
N GLN A 197 -10.89 17.55 5.52
CA GLN A 197 -12.27 18.00 5.56
C GLN A 197 -13.24 16.93 5.07
N ILE A 198 -12.92 16.19 4.01
CA ILE A 198 -13.78 15.12 3.48
C ILE A 198 -13.65 13.79 4.23
N GLY A 199 -12.66 13.65 5.13
CA GLY A 199 -12.53 12.46 5.98
C GLY A 199 -11.55 11.39 5.49
N VAL A 200 -10.64 11.70 4.55
CA VAL A 200 -9.59 10.77 4.10
C VAL A 200 -8.73 10.33 5.29
N VAL A 201 -8.47 9.04 5.38
CA VAL A 201 -7.74 8.42 6.50
C VAL A 201 -6.25 8.33 6.23
N LYS A 202 -5.87 7.90 5.03
CA LYS A 202 -4.52 7.43 4.72
C LYS A 202 -3.89 8.19 3.56
N ILE A 203 -2.61 8.52 3.72
CA ILE A 203 -1.77 9.07 2.64
C ILE A 203 -0.66 8.07 2.34
N ILE A 204 -0.41 7.84 1.05
CA ILE A 204 0.75 7.08 0.58
C ILE A 204 1.68 8.04 -0.17
N LEU A 205 2.94 8.14 0.25
CA LEU A 205 3.96 8.88 -0.47
C LEU A 205 4.77 7.95 -1.36
N THR A 206 4.89 8.29 -2.64
CA THR A 206 5.57 7.51 -3.66
C THR A 206 6.06 8.41 -4.82
N GLY A 207 6.27 7.84 -6.00
CA GLY A 207 6.72 8.52 -7.22
C GLY A 207 7.96 7.84 -7.80
N GLY A 208 8.99 8.62 -8.18
CA GLY A 208 10.32 8.09 -8.42
C GLY A 208 10.91 7.61 -7.09
N ASP A 209 11.39 8.56 -6.29
CA ASP A 209 11.62 8.33 -4.84
C ASP A 209 11.19 9.59 -4.08
N PRO A 210 10.28 9.49 -3.08
CA PRO A 210 9.75 10.65 -2.38
C PRO A 210 10.82 11.47 -1.65
N PHE A 211 11.93 10.84 -1.21
CA PHE A 211 12.98 11.50 -0.45
C PHE A 211 13.99 12.29 -1.29
N VAL A 212 13.86 12.29 -2.62
CA VAL A 212 14.59 13.23 -3.49
C VAL A 212 13.86 14.57 -3.62
N LYS A 213 12.57 14.64 -3.25
CA LYS A 213 11.80 15.90 -3.21
C LYS A 213 12.34 16.84 -2.11
N LYS A 214 12.59 18.08 -2.47
CA LYS A 214 13.25 19.07 -1.59
C LYS A 214 12.48 19.31 -0.27
N ASP A 215 11.15 19.43 -0.36
CA ASP A 215 10.29 19.81 0.78
C ASP A 215 9.61 18.61 1.46
N ILE A 216 10.12 17.39 1.24
CA ILE A 216 9.52 16.14 1.74
C ILE A 216 9.30 16.17 3.26
N TRP A 217 10.25 16.69 4.04
CA TRP A 217 10.14 16.70 5.49
C TRP A 217 9.04 17.61 6.01
N LYS A 218 8.83 18.76 5.35
CA LYS A 218 7.72 19.67 5.65
C LYS A 218 6.39 19.03 5.31
N LEU A 219 6.30 18.31 4.19
CA LEU A 219 5.09 17.57 3.81
C LEU A 219 4.76 16.47 4.82
N ILE A 220 5.75 15.67 5.26
CA ILE A 220 5.56 14.62 6.26
C ILE A 220 5.06 15.22 7.60
N GLU A 221 5.62 16.34 8.03
CA GLU A 221 5.17 17.06 9.23
C GLU A 221 3.70 17.50 9.09
N MET A 222 3.33 18.10 7.95
CA MET A 222 1.96 18.53 7.68
C MET A 222 0.95 17.34 7.65
N ILE A 223 1.36 16.18 7.15
CA ILE A 223 0.56 14.94 7.15
C ILE A 223 0.37 14.45 8.59
N TYR A 224 1.46 14.41 9.36
CA TYR A 224 1.45 13.99 10.76
C TYR A 224 0.57 14.88 11.64
N GLU A 225 0.66 16.20 11.48
CA GLU A 225 -0.13 17.19 12.25
C GLU A 225 -1.64 17.10 11.96
N ARG A 226 -2.02 16.63 10.77
CA ARG A 226 -3.42 16.47 10.36
C ARG A 226 -4.00 15.08 10.60
N ASP A 227 -3.32 14.26 11.39
CA ASP A 227 -3.79 12.92 11.79
C ASP A 227 -4.04 11.93 10.64
N PHE A 228 -3.27 12.05 9.55
CA PHE A 228 -3.28 11.02 8.52
C PHE A 228 -2.40 9.83 8.91
N ALA A 229 -2.86 8.62 8.66
CA ALA A 229 -2.01 7.44 8.65
C ALA A 229 -1.09 7.49 7.42
N LEU A 230 0.22 7.43 7.64
CA LEU A 230 1.22 7.63 6.59
C LEU A 230 1.88 6.32 6.18
N ASP A 231 1.74 5.94 4.91
CA ASP A 231 2.55 4.90 4.27
C ASP A 231 3.55 5.54 3.30
N ILE A 232 4.71 4.91 3.12
CA ILE A 232 5.76 5.42 2.24
C ILE A 232 6.32 4.29 1.40
N TYR A 233 6.46 4.50 0.08
CA TYR A 233 7.15 3.60 -0.82
C TYR A 233 8.43 4.25 -1.32
N THR A 234 9.57 3.62 -1.08
CA THR A 234 10.90 4.18 -1.38
C THR A 234 11.92 3.06 -1.65
N ASN A 235 12.98 3.37 -2.36
CA ASN A 235 14.13 2.47 -2.45
C ASN A 235 15.05 2.55 -1.21
N GLY A 236 14.86 3.54 -0.35
CA GLY A 236 15.56 3.72 0.90
C GLY A 236 16.90 4.47 0.80
N LEU A 237 17.51 4.60 -0.37
CA LEU A 237 18.88 5.14 -0.50
C LEU A 237 19.03 6.55 0.08
N ALA A 238 18.02 7.39 -0.08
CA ALA A 238 18.04 8.77 0.42
C ALA A 238 17.79 8.85 1.95
N LEU A 239 17.37 7.75 2.58
CA LEU A 239 17.12 7.67 4.02
C LEU A 239 18.32 7.20 4.85
N LEU A 240 19.42 6.82 4.22
CA LEU A 240 20.62 6.38 4.94
C LEU A 240 21.06 7.44 5.95
N GLY A 241 21.10 7.07 7.25
CA GLY A 241 21.39 7.97 8.37
C GLY A 241 20.27 8.97 8.72
N ARG A 242 19.05 8.82 8.14
CA ARG A 242 17.90 9.72 8.37
C ARG A 242 16.66 9.01 8.92
N VAL A 243 16.73 7.71 9.13
CA VAL A 243 15.58 6.89 9.59
C VAL A 243 15.04 7.37 10.92
N GLU A 244 15.91 7.72 11.90
CA GLU A 244 15.46 8.20 13.21
C GLU A 244 14.64 9.50 13.09
N LYS A 245 14.95 10.36 12.11
CA LYS A 245 14.15 11.56 11.83
C LYS A 245 12.75 11.19 11.34
N LEU A 246 12.64 10.21 10.44
CA LEU A 246 11.35 9.77 9.91
C LEU A 246 10.52 9.04 10.98
N ALA A 247 11.16 8.21 11.80
CA ALA A 247 10.50 7.45 12.86
C ALA A 247 9.75 8.34 13.88
N LYS A 248 10.15 9.61 14.05
CA LYS A 248 9.46 10.58 14.92
C LYS A 248 8.07 10.95 14.45
N PHE A 249 7.76 10.75 13.17
CA PHE A 249 6.45 11.00 12.59
C PHE A 249 5.55 9.75 12.57
N TYR A 250 6.00 8.64 13.15
CA TYR A 250 5.24 7.40 13.30
C TYR A 250 4.61 6.92 11.98
N PRO A 251 5.37 6.73 10.88
CA PRO A 251 4.77 6.19 9.67
C PRO A 251 4.14 4.82 9.99
N ARG A 252 2.92 4.59 9.45
CA ARG A 252 2.20 3.32 9.63
C ARG A 252 2.97 2.17 9.01
N SER A 253 3.58 2.43 7.84
CA SER A 253 4.48 1.46 7.20
C SER A 253 5.43 2.12 6.21
N VAL A 254 6.56 1.42 5.94
CA VAL A 254 7.50 1.80 4.88
C VAL A 254 7.75 0.59 3.98
N GLY A 255 7.38 0.70 2.71
CA GLY A 255 7.68 -0.28 1.67
C GLY A 255 9.04 0.01 1.03
N LEU A 256 9.99 -0.90 1.20
CA LEU A 256 11.32 -0.84 0.61
C LEU A 256 11.39 -1.75 -0.61
N SER A 257 11.96 -1.27 -1.71
CA SER A 257 12.20 -2.06 -2.92
C SER A 257 13.34 -3.05 -2.71
N VAL A 258 13.03 -4.36 -2.73
CA VAL A 258 14.03 -5.44 -2.58
C VAL A 258 13.70 -6.57 -3.56
N TYR A 259 14.55 -6.81 -4.55
CA TYR A 259 14.23 -7.72 -5.67
C TYR A 259 14.87 -9.10 -5.56
N SER A 260 15.90 -9.26 -4.75
CA SER A 260 16.61 -10.50 -4.44
C SER A 260 17.51 -10.29 -3.23
N ALA A 261 17.84 -11.35 -2.48
CA ALA A 261 18.92 -11.32 -1.50
C ALA A 261 20.32 -11.39 -2.16
N ASN A 262 20.39 -11.70 -3.45
CA ASN A 262 21.63 -11.65 -4.23
C ASN A 262 21.89 -10.19 -4.67
N GLU A 263 23.02 -9.62 -4.23
CA GLU A 263 23.42 -8.23 -4.52
C GLU A 263 23.55 -7.99 -6.03
N GLU A 264 24.13 -8.92 -6.80
CA GLU A 264 24.33 -8.76 -8.24
C GLU A 264 23.00 -8.69 -8.98
N ILE A 265 22.02 -9.53 -8.61
CA ILE A 265 20.69 -9.52 -9.21
C ILE A 265 19.95 -8.24 -8.84
N HIS A 266 19.90 -7.88 -7.57
CA HIS A 266 19.22 -6.67 -7.12
C HIS A 266 19.82 -5.42 -7.78
N ASP A 267 21.13 -5.26 -7.69
CA ASP A 267 21.84 -4.08 -8.21
C ASP A 267 21.73 -3.97 -9.74
N SER A 268 21.66 -5.10 -10.44
CA SER A 268 21.44 -5.10 -11.89
C SER A 268 20.04 -4.58 -12.24
N ILE A 269 19.01 -4.92 -11.45
CA ILE A 269 17.63 -4.43 -11.62
C ILE A 269 17.54 -2.93 -11.35
N THR A 270 18.15 -2.46 -10.25
CA THR A 270 18.14 -1.04 -9.88
C THR A 270 19.12 -0.19 -10.69
N ARG A 271 20.11 -0.84 -11.34
CA ARG A 271 21.26 -0.23 -12.03
C ARG A 271 22.10 0.68 -11.14
N VAL A 272 22.13 0.38 -9.84
CA VAL A 272 22.93 1.10 -8.85
C VAL A 272 23.73 0.12 -8.01
N LYS A 273 25.03 0.08 -8.25
CA LYS A 273 25.95 -0.79 -7.49
C LYS A 273 25.91 -0.49 -5.99
N GLY A 274 25.72 -1.53 -5.17
CA GLY A 274 25.62 -1.45 -3.72
C GLY A 274 24.27 -0.93 -3.24
N SER A 275 23.21 -0.90 -4.09
CA SER A 275 21.88 -0.46 -3.69
C SER A 275 21.28 -1.40 -2.64
N LEU A 276 21.34 -2.72 -2.85
CA LEU A 276 20.83 -3.69 -1.87
C LEU A 276 21.45 -3.46 -0.49
N LYS A 277 22.76 -3.37 -0.42
CA LYS A 277 23.45 -3.16 0.87
C LYS A 277 22.98 -1.91 1.60
N LYS A 278 22.79 -0.80 0.88
CA LYS A 278 22.31 0.46 1.46
C LYS A 278 20.86 0.36 1.91
N THR A 279 19.99 -0.24 1.09
CA THR A 279 18.58 -0.48 1.42
C THR A 279 18.44 -1.36 2.67
N LEU A 280 19.28 -2.40 2.81
CA LEU A 280 19.27 -3.26 3.99
C LEU A 280 19.79 -2.57 5.25
N LEU A 281 20.74 -1.62 5.14
CA LEU A 281 21.14 -0.78 6.29
C LEU A 281 19.97 0.07 6.75
N VAL A 282 19.22 0.66 5.80
CA VAL A 282 18.01 1.44 6.11
C VAL A 282 16.91 0.56 6.70
N ALA A 283 16.71 -0.66 6.18
CA ALA A 283 15.77 -1.63 6.73
C ALA A 283 16.11 -1.99 8.19
N LYS A 284 17.40 -2.19 8.47
CA LYS A 284 17.88 -2.41 9.85
C LYS A 284 17.55 -1.24 10.76
N ASP A 285 17.85 -0.03 10.32
CA ASP A 285 17.58 1.18 11.09
C ASP A 285 16.07 1.34 11.38
N PHE A 286 15.19 1.02 10.41
CA PHE A 286 13.74 0.99 10.63
C PHE A 286 13.33 -0.07 11.66
N ALA A 287 13.84 -1.29 11.53
CA ALA A 287 13.57 -2.36 12.48
C ALA A 287 14.00 -1.97 13.91
N ASP A 288 15.19 -1.38 14.07
CA ASP A 288 15.72 -0.91 15.34
C ASP A 288 14.90 0.26 15.94
N ASN A 289 14.19 1.02 15.10
CA ASN A 289 13.26 2.07 15.52
C ASN A 289 11.79 1.61 15.60
N GLY A 290 11.51 0.32 15.45
CA GLY A 290 10.17 -0.24 15.55
C GLY A 290 9.19 0.20 14.47
N VAL A 291 9.65 0.72 13.33
CA VAL A 291 8.80 1.10 12.20
C VAL A 291 8.44 -0.14 11.39
N PRO A 292 7.14 -0.40 11.08
CA PRO A 292 6.74 -1.50 10.23
C PRO A 292 7.31 -1.35 8.81
N ILE A 293 7.94 -2.40 8.30
CA ILE A 293 8.52 -2.39 6.95
C ILE A 293 8.00 -3.55 6.10
N TYR A 294 7.87 -3.28 4.81
CA TYR A 294 7.55 -4.25 3.77
C TYR A 294 8.71 -4.33 2.77
N PHE A 295 9.05 -5.53 2.33
CA PHE A 295 9.93 -5.72 1.19
C PHE A 295 9.09 -5.97 -0.06
N LYS A 296 9.07 -4.99 -0.97
CA LYS A 296 8.30 -5.02 -2.22
C LYS A 296 9.14 -5.64 -3.33
N CYS A 297 8.67 -6.76 -3.87
CA CYS A 297 9.39 -7.54 -4.86
C CYS A 297 8.47 -7.93 -6.03
N PRO A 298 8.36 -7.14 -7.09
CA PRO A 298 7.80 -7.61 -8.34
C PRO A 298 8.70 -8.70 -8.93
N ILE A 299 8.08 -9.81 -9.36
CA ILE A 299 8.79 -10.92 -9.98
C ILE A 299 8.91 -10.62 -11.48
N MET A 300 10.16 -10.68 -11.96
CA MET A 300 10.52 -10.53 -13.36
C MET A 300 11.38 -11.73 -13.79
N ASN A 301 11.55 -11.95 -15.07
CA ASN A 301 12.44 -13.01 -15.60
C ASN A 301 13.86 -12.92 -15.02
N HIS A 302 14.33 -11.72 -14.61
CA HIS A 302 15.66 -11.47 -14.03
C HIS A 302 15.83 -11.99 -12.61
N ASN A 303 14.79 -11.92 -11.77
CA ASN A 303 14.82 -12.38 -10.39
C ASN A 303 13.94 -13.61 -10.14
N ALA A 304 13.28 -14.15 -11.16
CA ALA A 304 12.35 -15.27 -11.07
C ALA A 304 12.92 -16.51 -10.36
N THR A 305 14.22 -16.74 -10.47
CA THR A 305 14.91 -17.87 -9.83
C THR A 305 15.42 -17.58 -8.42
N SER A 306 15.25 -16.35 -7.92
CA SER A 306 15.80 -15.93 -6.62
C SER A 306 14.86 -15.03 -5.79
N TYR A 307 13.66 -14.68 -6.30
CA TYR A 307 12.71 -13.80 -5.60
C TYR A 307 12.31 -14.35 -4.21
N TYR A 308 12.22 -15.67 -4.07
CA TYR A 308 11.86 -16.34 -2.80
C TYR A 308 12.84 -15.99 -1.66
N THR A 309 14.10 -15.69 -2.00
CA THR A 309 15.11 -15.28 -1.01
C THR A 309 14.76 -13.97 -0.32
N VAL A 310 13.86 -13.14 -0.90
CA VAL A 310 13.35 -11.92 -0.28
C VAL A 310 12.52 -12.23 0.96
N SER A 311 11.76 -13.34 0.95
CA SER A 311 10.99 -13.77 2.13
C SER A 311 11.90 -14.17 3.29
N GLU A 312 13.00 -14.88 3.00
CA GLU A 312 13.99 -15.23 4.02
C GLU A 312 14.74 -13.98 4.56
N LEU A 313 15.04 -13.06 3.66
CA LEU A 313 15.68 -11.81 4.02
C LEU A 313 14.74 -10.94 4.88
N ALA A 314 13.45 -10.88 4.56
CA ALA A 314 12.45 -10.13 5.31
C ALA A 314 12.37 -10.58 6.78
N LYS A 315 12.46 -11.88 7.06
CA LYS A 315 12.49 -12.43 8.43
C LYS A 315 13.58 -11.79 9.30
N GLN A 316 14.77 -11.59 8.74
CA GLN A 316 15.92 -11.06 9.46
C GLN A 316 15.69 -9.62 9.96
N TYR A 317 14.83 -8.87 9.26
CA TYR A 317 14.53 -7.47 9.57
C TYR A 317 13.14 -7.27 10.21
N GLY A 318 12.37 -8.34 10.45
CA GLY A 318 10.98 -8.22 10.89
C GLY A 318 10.10 -7.54 9.86
N ALA A 319 10.47 -7.64 8.57
CA ALA A 319 9.72 -7.11 7.44
C ALA A 319 8.67 -8.10 6.97
N THR A 320 7.60 -7.59 6.36
CA THR A 320 6.61 -8.40 5.64
C THR A 320 6.97 -8.43 4.16
N PRO A 321 7.17 -9.59 3.53
CA PRO A 321 7.39 -9.65 2.09
C PRO A 321 6.09 -9.36 1.33
N GLN A 322 6.16 -8.48 0.34
CA GLN A 322 5.10 -8.21 -0.65
C GLN A 322 5.61 -8.58 -2.02
N ILE A 323 5.35 -9.81 -2.41
CA ILE A 323 5.83 -10.41 -3.66
C ILE A 323 4.64 -10.48 -4.63
N ASP A 324 4.81 -9.97 -5.84
CA ASP A 324 3.78 -9.95 -6.87
C ASP A 324 4.36 -10.33 -8.23
N ILE A 325 3.60 -11.04 -9.03
CA ILE A 325 3.94 -11.38 -10.43
C ILE A 325 3.39 -10.36 -11.43
N THR A 326 2.60 -9.40 -10.96
CA THR A 326 1.99 -8.39 -11.82
C THR A 326 3.00 -7.29 -12.15
N LEU A 327 3.32 -7.14 -13.41
CA LEU A 327 4.06 -6.00 -13.94
C LEU A 327 3.10 -5.02 -14.59
N THR A 328 3.37 -3.74 -14.44
CA THR A 328 2.60 -2.65 -15.03
C THR A 328 3.41 -2.01 -16.13
N ASP A 329 2.81 -1.83 -17.31
CA ASP A 329 3.40 -1.07 -18.40
C ASP A 329 3.54 0.40 -18.05
N SER A 330 4.39 1.11 -18.79
CA SER A 330 4.57 2.52 -18.53
C SER A 330 3.30 3.32 -18.79
N VAL A 331 2.99 4.25 -17.90
CA VAL A 331 1.79 5.09 -17.99
C VAL A 331 1.77 5.99 -19.23
N ASP A 332 2.88 6.14 -19.95
CA ASP A 332 2.98 6.82 -21.26
C ASP A 332 2.70 5.91 -22.47
N GLY A 333 2.29 4.65 -22.23
CA GLY A 333 1.84 3.70 -23.26
C GLY A 333 2.93 2.76 -23.77
N ASP A 334 4.13 2.74 -23.16
CA ASP A 334 5.19 1.80 -23.51
C ASP A 334 4.92 0.42 -22.85
N THR A 335 4.66 -0.61 -23.67
CA THR A 335 4.37 -1.99 -23.23
C THR A 335 5.62 -2.87 -23.07
N ALA A 336 6.81 -2.32 -23.29
CA ALA A 336 8.06 -3.09 -23.24
C ALA A 336 8.31 -3.74 -21.87
N ILE A 337 7.77 -3.19 -20.78
CA ILE A 337 7.93 -3.75 -19.43
C ILE A 337 7.35 -5.15 -19.37
N THR A 338 6.09 -5.32 -19.76
CA THR A 338 5.41 -6.62 -19.70
C THR A 338 5.94 -7.55 -20.80
N GLU A 339 6.25 -7.06 -21.99
CA GLU A 339 6.75 -7.88 -23.10
C GLU A 339 8.14 -8.48 -22.82
N GLN A 340 9.03 -7.73 -22.17
CA GLN A 340 10.44 -8.12 -21.99
C GLN A 340 10.73 -8.73 -20.63
N LEU A 341 9.99 -8.33 -19.58
CA LEU A 341 10.29 -8.70 -18.20
C LEU A 341 9.36 -9.76 -17.62
N GLN A 342 8.22 -10.01 -18.25
CA GLN A 342 7.26 -10.97 -17.76
C GLN A 342 7.82 -12.41 -17.77
N VAL A 343 7.57 -13.13 -16.68
CA VAL A 343 7.90 -14.55 -16.60
C VAL A 343 6.88 -15.36 -17.38
N ASP A 344 7.34 -16.39 -18.09
CA ASP A 344 6.48 -17.23 -18.91
C ASP A 344 6.71 -18.75 -18.71
N GLY A 345 5.94 -19.55 -19.44
CA GLY A 345 6.12 -20.99 -19.59
C GLY A 345 6.11 -21.76 -18.26
N GLU A 346 6.96 -22.78 -18.18
CA GLU A 346 7.04 -23.66 -17.00
C GLU A 346 7.50 -22.91 -15.75
N LEU A 347 8.36 -21.92 -15.88
CA LEU A 347 8.87 -21.13 -14.77
C LEU A 347 7.72 -20.33 -14.09
N LEU A 348 6.81 -19.74 -14.88
CA LEU A 348 5.62 -19.08 -14.34
C LEU A 348 4.72 -20.07 -13.61
N GLU A 349 4.51 -21.28 -14.16
CA GLU A 349 3.69 -22.29 -13.50
C GLU A 349 4.27 -22.75 -12.15
N ILE A 350 5.60 -22.85 -12.05
CA ILE A 350 6.29 -23.17 -10.78
C ILE A 350 6.09 -22.02 -9.78
N ILE A 351 6.29 -20.77 -10.20
CA ILE A 351 6.11 -19.59 -9.35
C ILE A 351 4.67 -19.49 -8.83
N LEU A 352 3.68 -19.76 -9.68
CA LEU A 352 2.27 -19.77 -9.29
C LEU A 352 1.93 -20.85 -8.24
N ARG A 353 2.86 -21.76 -7.92
CA ARG A 353 2.73 -22.74 -6.82
C ARG A 353 3.28 -22.20 -5.48
N ASP A 354 3.86 -20.99 -5.44
CA ASP A 354 4.33 -20.36 -4.22
C ASP A 354 3.14 -19.81 -3.40
N PRO A 355 2.89 -20.32 -2.17
CA PRO A 355 1.79 -19.83 -1.34
C PRO A 355 2.00 -18.39 -0.82
N ASN A 356 3.21 -17.83 -0.95
CA ASN A 356 3.51 -16.47 -0.52
C ASN A 356 3.11 -15.39 -1.53
N ILE A 357 2.71 -15.77 -2.75
CA ILE A 357 2.23 -14.79 -3.74
C ILE A 357 0.70 -14.67 -3.74
N PRO A 358 0.14 -13.48 -4.01
CA PRO A 358 -1.31 -13.24 -3.96
C PRO A 358 -2.12 -14.10 -4.94
N LEU A 359 -1.51 -14.48 -6.07
CA LEU A 359 -2.16 -15.20 -7.17
C LEU A 359 -1.84 -16.70 -7.18
N TYR A 360 -1.44 -17.24 -6.05
CA TYR A 360 -1.13 -18.64 -5.85
C TYR A 360 -2.25 -19.61 -6.32
N VAL A 361 -1.84 -20.72 -6.92
CA VAL A 361 -2.73 -21.82 -7.33
C VAL A 361 -2.47 -23.05 -6.48
N GLY A 362 -3.36 -23.35 -5.53
CA GLY A 362 -3.25 -24.47 -4.58
C GLY A 362 -3.49 -25.85 -5.22
N LYS A 363 -3.12 -26.93 -4.50
CA LYS A 363 -3.42 -28.33 -4.93
C LYS A 363 -4.92 -28.61 -5.00
N GLU A 364 -5.67 -28.10 -4.04
CA GLU A 364 -7.11 -28.01 -4.14
C GLU A 364 -7.37 -26.78 -4.99
N ALA A 365 -7.31 -26.96 -6.33
CA ALA A 365 -7.60 -25.85 -7.23
C ALA A 365 -8.93 -25.27 -6.78
N PRO A 366 -8.94 -24.08 -6.20
CA PRO A 366 -10.20 -23.53 -5.75
C PRO A 366 -11.10 -23.44 -6.97
N ASN A 367 -12.39 -23.61 -6.77
CA ASN A 367 -13.41 -23.34 -7.77
C ASN A 367 -13.46 -21.83 -8.08
N TYR A 368 -12.31 -21.24 -8.45
CA TYR A 368 -12.21 -19.83 -8.83
C TYR A 368 -13.10 -19.49 -10.02
N GLY A 369 -13.46 -20.48 -10.85
CA GLY A 369 -14.32 -20.28 -12.00
C GLY A 369 -15.83 -20.33 -11.71
N SER A 370 -16.27 -20.68 -10.49
CA SER A 370 -17.69 -20.87 -10.18
C SER A 370 -18.36 -19.71 -9.43
N GLN A 371 -17.60 -18.74 -8.94
CA GLN A 371 -18.22 -17.52 -8.43
C GLN A 371 -18.55 -16.60 -9.60
N GLU A 372 -19.83 -16.62 -10.03
CA GLU A 372 -20.36 -15.52 -10.83
C GLU A 372 -20.12 -14.22 -10.04
N LYS A 373 -19.16 -13.41 -10.51
CA LYS A 373 -18.99 -12.06 -9.94
C LYS A 373 -20.28 -11.29 -10.23
N ASP A 374 -20.79 -10.62 -9.21
CA ASP A 374 -21.94 -9.74 -9.42
C ASP A 374 -21.56 -8.69 -10.47
N LYS A 375 -22.30 -8.72 -11.59
CA LYS A 375 -22.05 -7.83 -12.73
C LYS A 375 -22.28 -6.35 -12.42
N ASN A 376 -22.95 -6.06 -11.29
CA ASN A 376 -23.23 -4.71 -10.83
C ASN A 376 -22.14 -4.17 -9.89
N GLN A 377 -21.10 -4.94 -9.59
CA GLN A 377 -19.98 -4.48 -8.80
C GLN A 377 -18.93 -3.74 -9.64
N ALA A 378 -18.27 -2.76 -9.03
CA ALA A 378 -17.08 -2.12 -9.58
C ALA A 378 -15.92 -3.13 -9.70
N PHE A 379 -15.00 -2.88 -10.64
CA PHE A 379 -13.85 -3.77 -10.82
C PHE A 379 -12.76 -3.63 -9.78
N CYS A 380 -12.51 -2.41 -9.32
CA CYS A 380 -11.51 -2.13 -8.30
C CYS A 380 -11.86 -0.81 -7.59
N GLY A 381 -11.23 -0.55 -6.45
CA GLY A 381 -11.44 0.66 -5.67
C GLY A 381 -10.73 1.92 -6.20
N ALA A 382 -10.04 1.85 -7.35
CA ALA A 382 -9.41 3.04 -7.96
C ALA A 382 -10.48 4.03 -8.43
N GLY A 383 -10.40 5.27 -7.97
CA GLY A 383 -11.41 6.30 -8.25
C GLY A 383 -12.60 6.32 -7.29
N THR A 384 -12.66 5.37 -6.34
CA THR A 384 -13.66 5.35 -5.25
C THR A 384 -12.97 5.35 -3.88
N VAL A 385 -12.34 4.26 -3.52
CA VAL A 385 -11.62 4.09 -2.24
C VAL A 385 -10.18 4.62 -2.31
N LEU A 386 -9.56 4.52 -3.48
CA LEU A 386 -8.20 4.99 -3.77
C LEU A 386 -8.23 6.11 -4.80
N MET A 387 -7.48 7.18 -4.54
CA MET A 387 -7.15 8.24 -5.51
C MET A 387 -5.64 8.42 -5.61
N ASN A 388 -5.18 9.03 -6.71
CA ASN A 388 -3.78 9.34 -6.92
C ASN A 388 -3.60 10.79 -7.39
N ILE A 389 -2.52 11.42 -6.95
CA ILE A 389 -2.09 12.76 -7.34
C ILE A 389 -0.72 12.65 -7.98
N THR A 390 -0.60 13.05 -9.24
CA THR A 390 0.68 13.07 -9.95
C THR A 390 1.54 14.26 -9.50
N PRO A 391 2.84 14.26 -9.80
CA PRO A 391 3.71 15.40 -9.47
C PRO A 391 3.24 16.73 -10.06
N GLU A 392 2.58 16.70 -11.21
CA GLU A 392 2.04 17.88 -11.90
C GLU A 392 0.69 18.35 -11.33
N GLY A 393 0.13 17.60 -10.39
CA GLY A 393 -1.15 17.90 -9.74
C GLY A 393 -2.38 17.29 -10.42
N ASP A 394 -2.20 16.38 -11.37
CA ASP A 394 -3.31 15.66 -11.96
C ASP A 394 -3.93 14.70 -10.94
N VAL A 395 -5.24 14.72 -10.85
CA VAL A 395 -6.04 13.81 -10.02
C VAL A 395 -6.46 12.62 -10.89
N THR A 396 -5.96 11.42 -10.54
CA THR A 396 -6.19 10.18 -11.29
C THR A 396 -6.72 9.06 -10.38
N PRO A 397 -7.31 7.97 -10.90
CA PRO A 397 -7.85 6.88 -10.08
C PRO A 397 -6.79 6.15 -9.25
N CYS A 398 -5.63 5.86 -9.86
CA CYS A 398 -4.44 5.30 -9.22
C CYS A 398 -3.21 5.60 -10.07
N ASN A 399 -2.02 5.30 -9.56
CA ASN A 399 -0.74 5.54 -10.25
C ASN A 399 -0.51 4.69 -11.51
N SER A 400 -1.31 3.62 -11.71
CA SER A 400 -1.27 2.78 -12.92
C SER A 400 -2.43 3.06 -13.87
N PHE A 401 -3.24 4.10 -13.61
CA PHE A 401 -4.40 4.44 -14.42
C PHE A 401 -4.38 5.94 -14.75
N PRO A 402 -3.73 6.36 -15.85
CA PRO A 402 -3.42 7.76 -16.14
C PRO A 402 -4.61 8.58 -16.67
N THR A 403 -5.85 8.16 -16.41
CA THR A 403 -7.05 8.96 -16.71
C THR A 403 -7.14 10.15 -15.77
N GLN A 404 -7.15 11.36 -16.30
CA GLN A 404 -7.22 12.60 -15.56
C GLN A 404 -8.67 13.00 -15.26
N PHE A 405 -9.00 13.23 -13.99
CA PHE A 405 -10.31 13.77 -13.56
C PHE A 405 -10.31 15.28 -13.33
N GLY A 406 -9.16 15.88 -13.15
CA GLY A 406 -8.90 17.29 -12.97
C GLY A 406 -7.46 17.56 -12.57
N ASN A 407 -7.10 18.84 -12.35
CA ASN A 407 -5.77 19.22 -11.92
C ASN A 407 -5.84 20.22 -10.76
N LEU A 408 -4.97 20.04 -9.76
CA LEU A 408 -4.94 20.84 -8.52
C LEU A 408 -4.44 22.27 -8.72
N LYS A 409 -3.83 22.60 -9.86
CA LYS A 409 -3.49 23.97 -10.23
C LYS A 409 -4.72 24.78 -10.63
N ASP A 410 -5.78 24.10 -11.12
CA ASP A 410 -6.99 24.74 -11.64
C ASP A 410 -8.13 24.73 -10.62
N LYS A 411 -8.27 23.63 -9.84
CA LYS A 411 -9.39 23.38 -8.93
C LYS A 411 -8.92 22.73 -7.64
N SER A 412 -9.66 22.91 -6.55
CA SER A 412 -9.45 22.16 -5.31
C SER A 412 -9.81 20.68 -5.49
N PHE A 413 -9.27 19.81 -4.61
CA PHE A 413 -9.62 18.38 -4.64
C PHE A 413 -11.11 18.16 -4.41
N ILE A 414 -11.72 18.90 -3.50
CA ILE A 414 -13.17 18.84 -3.22
C ILE A 414 -13.98 19.19 -4.46
N GLU A 415 -13.59 20.22 -5.21
CA GLU A 415 -14.28 20.59 -6.46
C GLU A 415 -14.17 19.50 -7.53
N ILE A 416 -13.00 18.88 -7.68
CA ILE A 416 -12.78 17.76 -8.61
C ILE A 416 -13.61 16.56 -8.18
N TRP A 417 -13.53 16.18 -6.89
CA TRP A 417 -14.24 15.05 -6.33
C TRP A 417 -15.76 15.13 -6.51
N ASN A 418 -16.33 16.30 -6.29
CA ASN A 418 -17.78 16.49 -6.34
C ASN A 418 -18.32 16.80 -7.76
N ASN A 419 -17.52 17.36 -8.65
CA ASN A 419 -18.04 17.93 -9.91
C ASN A 419 -17.39 17.38 -11.19
N SER A 420 -16.40 16.47 -11.10
CA SER A 420 -15.80 15.87 -12.29
C SER A 420 -16.74 14.85 -12.92
N LYS A 421 -17.22 15.16 -14.12
CA LYS A 421 -18.11 14.26 -14.88
C LYS A 421 -17.41 12.94 -15.25
N SER A 422 -16.13 12.98 -15.59
CA SER A 422 -15.36 11.78 -15.92
C SER A 422 -15.15 10.88 -14.71
N LEU A 423 -14.96 11.46 -13.52
CA LEU A 423 -14.90 10.71 -12.26
C LEU A 423 -16.27 10.07 -11.95
N ASP A 424 -17.36 10.83 -12.07
CA ASP A 424 -18.70 10.33 -11.83
C ASP A 424 -19.04 9.14 -12.75
N VAL A 425 -18.74 9.24 -14.04
CA VAL A 425 -18.91 8.13 -15.00
C VAL A 425 -18.09 6.92 -14.58
N TRP A 426 -16.83 7.13 -14.19
CA TRP A 426 -15.95 6.03 -13.74
C TRP A 426 -16.48 5.35 -12.47
N GLN A 427 -16.92 6.11 -11.47
CA GLN A 427 -17.47 5.59 -10.21
C GLN A 427 -18.74 4.75 -10.38
N HIS A 428 -19.49 4.95 -11.47
CA HIS A 428 -20.66 4.16 -11.82
C HIS A 428 -20.37 3.03 -12.82
N THR A 429 -19.12 2.88 -13.26
CA THR A 429 -18.70 1.83 -14.19
C THR A 429 -18.63 0.46 -13.44
N VAL A 430 -19.35 -0.51 -13.96
CA VAL A 430 -19.49 -1.86 -13.36
C VAL A 430 -18.97 -2.95 -14.29
N ILE A 431 -18.87 -4.16 -13.80
CA ILE A 431 -18.39 -5.33 -14.56
C ILE A 431 -19.21 -5.55 -15.84
N ALA A 432 -20.50 -5.23 -15.83
CA ALA A 432 -21.38 -5.39 -17.01
C ALA A 432 -21.00 -4.47 -18.20
N ASP A 433 -20.30 -3.37 -17.94
CA ASP A 433 -19.93 -2.40 -18.98
C ASP A 433 -18.72 -2.82 -19.83
N TYR A 434 -18.03 -3.87 -19.40
CA TYR A 434 -16.81 -4.35 -20.07
C TYR A 434 -17.15 -5.28 -21.23
N GLU A 435 -16.62 -4.99 -22.42
CA GLU A 435 -16.98 -5.64 -23.67
C GLU A 435 -16.71 -7.15 -23.69
N GLU A 436 -15.58 -7.61 -23.16
CA GLU A 436 -15.12 -9.01 -23.24
C GLU A 436 -14.95 -9.69 -21.89
N CYS A 437 -14.91 -8.92 -20.83
CA CYS A 437 -14.67 -9.42 -19.49
C CYS A 437 -15.93 -10.06 -18.88
N GLY A 438 -15.75 -11.23 -18.20
CA GLY A 438 -16.86 -11.98 -17.61
C GLY A 438 -17.48 -13.05 -18.53
N THR A 439 -17.05 -13.12 -19.80
CA THR A 439 -17.58 -14.08 -20.79
C THR A 439 -16.75 -15.33 -20.96
N HIS A 440 -15.49 -15.33 -20.52
CA HIS A 440 -14.55 -16.44 -20.67
C HIS A 440 -14.25 -17.13 -19.34
N GLU A 441 -14.03 -18.44 -19.36
CA GLU A 441 -13.63 -19.24 -18.19
C GLU A 441 -12.42 -18.64 -17.44
N ARG A 442 -11.42 -18.13 -18.17
CA ARG A 442 -10.23 -17.46 -17.59
C ARG A 442 -10.56 -16.28 -16.71
N CYS A 443 -11.73 -15.66 -16.91
CA CYS A 443 -12.12 -14.48 -16.14
C CYS A 443 -12.28 -14.75 -14.65
N GLY A 444 -12.59 -15.99 -14.24
CA GLY A 444 -12.58 -16.44 -12.86
C GLY A 444 -11.20 -16.43 -12.20
N PHE A 445 -10.14 -16.47 -13.02
CA PHE A 445 -8.74 -16.44 -12.58
C PHE A 445 -8.09 -15.06 -12.76
N CYS A 446 -8.86 -14.04 -13.20
CA CYS A 446 -8.33 -12.75 -13.56
C CYS A 446 -8.34 -11.77 -12.37
N ASN A 447 -7.18 -11.16 -12.12
CA ASN A 447 -7.06 -10.01 -11.23
C ASN A 447 -6.95 -8.75 -12.10
N ARG A 448 -8.10 -8.24 -12.54
CA ARG A 448 -8.20 -7.20 -13.57
C ARG A 448 -7.61 -5.88 -13.11
N CYS A 449 -6.93 -5.20 -14.03
CA CYS A 449 -6.47 -3.84 -13.86
C CYS A 449 -7.05 -2.94 -14.99
N PRO A 450 -8.03 -2.07 -14.70
CA PRO A 450 -8.55 -1.13 -15.69
C PRO A 450 -7.48 -0.14 -16.20
N GLY A 451 -6.51 0.20 -15.34
CA GLY A 451 -5.38 1.05 -15.72
C GLY A 451 -4.52 0.39 -16.79
N GLN A 452 -4.19 -0.89 -16.64
CA GLN A 452 -3.45 -1.64 -17.65
C GLN A 452 -4.23 -1.69 -18.98
N SER A 453 -5.54 -1.93 -18.93
CA SER A 453 -6.39 -1.87 -20.13
C SER A 453 -6.37 -0.50 -20.79
N PHE A 454 -6.37 0.57 -19.99
CA PHE A 454 -6.30 1.94 -20.51
C PHE A 454 -4.95 2.23 -21.19
N ILE A 455 -3.84 1.78 -20.60
CA ILE A 455 -2.49 1.92 -21.17
C ILE A 455 -2.40 1.21 -22.52
N GLU A 456 -2.89 -0.05 -22.61
CA GLU A 456 -2.85 -0.85 -23.83
C GLU A 456 -3.79 -0.34 -24.94
N HIS A 457 -4.95 0.19 -24.59
CA HIS A 457 -6.07 0.41 -25.55
C HIS A 457 -6.64 1.82 -25.55
N GLY A 458 -6.22 2.72 -24.66
CA GLY A 458 -6.81 4.06 -24.51
C GLY A 458 -8.22 4.03 -23.87
N THR A 459 -8.68 2.88 -23.40
CA THR A 459 -9.97 2.69 -22.71
C THR A 459 -9.84 1.63 -21.60
N PRO A 460 -10.44 1.84 -20.42
CA PRO A 460 -10.41 0.87 -19.34
C PRO A 460 -11.35 -0.33 -19.58
N LEU A 461 -12.26 -0.26 -20.58
CA LEU A 461 -13.36 -1.22 -20.76
C LEU A 461 -12.98 -2.45 -21.58
N LYS A 462 -11.84 -2.45 -22.24
CA LYS A 462 -11.33 -3.61 -22.99
C LYS A 462 -10.58 -4.60 -22.09
N ALA A 463 -10.40 -5.81 -22.57
CA ALA A 463 -9.59 -6.82 -21.89
C ALA A 463 -8.10 -6.50 -22.07
N SER A 464 -7.35 -6.38 -20.97
CA SER A 464 -5.89 -6.22 -21.01
C SER A 464 -5.23 -7.53 -21.44
N THR A 465 -4.29 -7.44 -22.37
CA THR A 465 -3.48 -8.58 -22.83
C THR A 465 -2.66 -9.18 -21.69
N ALA A 466 -1.98 -8.37 -20.90
CA ALA A 466 -1.15 -8.80 -19.77
C ALA A 466 -2.00 -9.50 -18.68
N ASN A 467 -3.16 -8.95 -18.33
CA ASN A 467 -4.04 -9.57 -17.34
C ASN A 467 -4.67 -10.88 -17.85
N CYS A 468 -5.04 -10.93 -19.13
CA CYS A 468 -5.55 -12.17 -19.76
C CYS A 468 -4.46 -13.26 -19.83
N TYR A 469 -3.19 -12.89 -20.07
CA TYR A 469 -2.08 -13.81 -20.06
C TYR A 469 -1.91 -14.46 -18.68
N SER A 470 -1.83 -13.68 -17.61
CA SER A 470 -1.74 -14.16 -16.24
C SER A 470 -2.93 -15.05 -15.85
N ALA A 471 -4.15 -14.65 -16.23
CA ALA A 471 -5.37 -15.42 -15.97
C ALA A 471 -5.35 -16.78 -16.69
N ASN A 472 -4.91 -16.83 -17.95
CA ASN A 472 -4.76 -18.08 -18.71
C ASN A 472 -3.72 -19.01 -18.08
N ALA A 473 -2.57 -18.50 -17.66
CA ALA A 473 -1.54 -19.30 -16.99
C ALA A 473 -2.10 -19.97 -15.72
N ARG A 474 -2.80 -19.22 -14.86
CA ARG A 474 -3.42 -19.73 -13.64
C ARG A 474 -4.53 -20.76 -13.92
N MET A 475 -5.41 -20.46 -14.87
CA MET A 475 -6.46 -21.41 -15.29
C MET A 475 -5.86 -22.72 -15.81
N ASN A 476 -4.83 -22.65 -16.66
CA ASN A 476 -4.17 -23.81 -17.22
C ASN A 476 -3.47 -24.63 -16.14
N LEU A 477 -2.78 -23.97 -15.20
CA LEU A 477 -2.17 -24.63 -14.06
C LEU A 477 -3.21 -25.34 -13.17
N ALA A 478 -4.33 -24.68 -12.85
CA ALA A 478 -5.43 -25.31 -12.11
C ALA A 478 -5.94 -26.57 -12.79
N LYS A 479 -6.15 -26.55 -14.12
CA LYS A 479 -6.53 -27.71 -14.91
C LYS A 479 -5.47 -28.84 -14.91
N LYS A 480 -4.18 -28.49 -14.89
CA LYS A 480 -3.08 -29.46 -14.75
C LYS A 480 -3.09 -30.12 -13.38
N LEU A 481 -3.25 -29.34 -12.31
CA LEU A 481 -3.31 -29.85 -10.93
C LEU A 481 -4.46 -30.80 -10.69
N ILE A 482 -5.66 -30.51 -11.22
CA ILE A 482 -6.82 -31.41 -11.16
C ILE A 482 -6.51 -32.77 -11.81
N LYS A 483 -5.69 -32.80 -12.87
CA LYS A 483 -5.25 -34.03 -13.56
C LYS A 483 -4.06 -34.72 -12.87
N GLY A 484 -3.60 -34.21 -11.72
CA GLY A 484 -2.44 -34.75 -10.99
C GLY A 484 -1.07 -34.32 -11.54
N ASN A 485 -1.04 -33.35 -12.46
CA ASN A 485 0.19 -32.85 -13.08
C ASN A 485 0.65 -31.57 -12.36
N ASP A 486 1.38 -31.73 -11.26
CA ASP A 486 1.96 -30.62 -10.49
C ASP A 486 3.35 -30.26 -11.04
N PRO A 487 3.62 -29.00 -11.46
CA PRO A 487 4.94 -28.61 -11.98
C PRO A 487 6.08 -28.73 -10.95
N LEU A 488 5.75 -28.80 -9.66
CA LEU A 488 6.75 -29.07 -8.61
C LEU A 488 7.26 -30.51 -8.65
N ASN A 489 6.50 -31.46 -9.20
CA ASN A 489 6.89 -32.88 -9.30
C ASN A 489 7.34 -33.51 -7.98
N GLY A 490 6.77 -33.05 -6.85
CA GLY A 490 7.12 -33.54 -5.52
C GLY A 490 8.39 -32.91 -4.89
N ASN A 491 9.02 -31.97 -5.60
CA ASN A 491 10.16 -31.20 -5.08
C ASN A 491 9.68 -29.93 -4.35
N SER A 492 10.60 -29.27 -3.64
CA SER A 492 10.36 -27.93 -3.11
C SER A 492 10.31 -26.89 -4.25
N LEU A 493 9.78 -25.70 -3.94
CA LEU A 493 9.81 -24.56 -4.87
C LEU A 493 11.25 -24.21 -5.24
N GLU A 494 12.10 -24.09 -4.24
CA GLU A 494 13.50 -23.71 -4.36
C GLU A 494 14.26 -24.68 -5.25
N ASP A 495 14.14 -26.01 -4.99
CA ASP A 495 14.80 -27.06 -5.83
C ASP A 495 14.35 -26.96 -7.29
N ARG A 496 13.09 -26.60 -7.53
CA ARG A 496 12.59 -26.45 -8.92
C ARG A 496 13.14 -25.19 -9.58
N LEU A 497 13.21 -24.06 -8.85
CA LEU A 497 13.72 -22.79 -9.37
C LEU A 497 15.21 -22.84 -9.66
N GLU A 498 16.02 -23.58 -8.88
CA GLU A 498 17.46 -23.75 -9.12
C GLU A 498 17.80 -24.42 -10.48
N ASN A 499 16.86 -25.18 -11.05
CA ASN A 499 17.03 -25.77 -12.38
C ASN A 499 16.93 -24.76 -13.53
N PHE A 500 16.48 -23.53 -13.27
CA PHE A 500 16.36 -22.48 -14.26
C PHE A 500 17.51 -21.47 -14.11
N LYS A 501 17.90 -20.86 -15.23
CA LYS A 501 18.86 -19.76 -15.22
C LYS A 501 18.13 -18.43 -15.28
N ALA A 502 18.51 -17.50 -14.40
CA ALA A 502 18.05 -16.13 -14.52
C ALA A 502 18.41 -15.55 -15.90
N VAL A 503 17.51 -14.77 -16.46
CA VAL A 503 17.75 -14.07 -17.74
C VAL A 503 18.66 -12.87 -17.46
N PRO A 504 19.87 -12.78 -18.06
CA PRO A 504 20.74 -11.62 -17.88
C PRO A 504 20.12 -10.36 -18.47
N ILE A 505 20.27 -9.23 -17.77
CA ILE A 505 19.76 -7.91 -18.21
C ILE A 505 20.39 -7.46 -19.55
N GLU A 506 21.61 -7.90 -19.84
CA GLU A 506 22.35 -7.57 -21.09
C GLU A 506 21.66 -8.08 -22.38
N LYS A 507 20.61 -8.91 -22.24
CA LYS A 507 19.89 -9.49 -23.39
C LYS A 507 18.56 -8.81 -23.70
N ILE A 508 18.28 -7.68 -23.06
CA ILE A 508 17.10 -6.81 -23.24
C ILE A 508 17.59 -5.40 -23.75
#